data_762f11654a22e1c239987c3f8e643c48
#
_entry.id   762f11654a22e1c239987c3f8e643c48
#
_cell.length_a   1.000
_cell.length_b   1.000
_cell.length_c   1.000
_cell.angle_alpha   90.00
_cell.angle_beta   90.00
_cell.angle_gamma   90.00
#
_symmetry.space_group_name_H-M   'P 1'
#
loop_
_entity.id
_entity.type
_entity.pdbx_description
1 polymer ?
#
loop_
_entity_poly.entity_id
_entity_poly.type
_entity_poly.pdbx_seq_one_letter_code
_entity_poly.pdbx_strand_id
1 'polypeptide(L)'
;MSGTDGYTQITWTEDAKYKDKWLAWSSVAAMDLFESDETNYLNTVTCYVSEDGKLRIGVKVDGSVINWNESRVFFDNFKVEYLGADDLSGAISAVNALIQNATELLNREDLTTVEAKEGLRKAIEAANQAVEAGLTLESYTEQVASLNKAIETAREAMDAATQFDVLVTYHDSKLTGEGDYSYEKYIGTDEFNAFEDLIANKMLPAVENLQSIVQINEFTIEITAAYNRMVAAVIDMTGASIHTEVDMTSVLQTPSFSEIDGEGKEIGSIQGWITNGNQYAMSANNYEFYNLKEADIHQTVYGLPKGYYRLAYNGLYRAGDLTPAALSRREGKEPLNASVYVEAGEGKWNEPLASIFDGMGEYKYTSDDKVLPDSLFPNSNALYHIVVNHVKSADLAFQDGLYAGDFAFYVAEDGQPVTIGVRKDSLVANDWTIFDNFKLVYYGDGDSNRPEDFISSVEGTVSDGTATIVYSTWYTINGVRVAEPKQRGIYIRQDMMSDGTRKTVKVMIRE
;
A
#
# COMPACT_ATOMS: atom_id res chain seq x y z
N MET A 1 18.62 17.02 -5.94
CA MET A 1 17.96 18.09 -6.69
C MET A 1 18.53 19.37 -6.23
N SER A 2 19.11 20.15 -7.09
CA SER A 2 19.57 21.48 -6.78
C SER A 2 18.35 22.31 -6.42
N GLY A 3 18.25 22.61 -5.17
CA GLY A 3 17.23 23.18 -4.41
C GLY A 3 16.60 24.44 -4.91
N THR A 4 15.65 24.32 -5.69
CA THR A 4 14.61 25.31 -5.81
C THR A 4 13.31 24.59 -6.07
N ASP A 5 12.93 23.76 -5.12
CA ASP A 5 11.56 23.27 -5.05
C ASP A 5 10.66 24.37 -4.49
N GLY A 6 10.74 25.57 -5.08
CA GLY A 6 9.74 26.61 -4.88
C GLY A 6 8.47 26.17 -5.58
N TYR A 7 7.58 25.53 -4.83
CA TYR A 7 6.21 25.32 -5.27
C TYR A 7 5.42 26.58 -4.98
N THR A 8 4.89 27.20 -6.01
CA THR A 8 3.74 28.10 -5.81
C THR A 8 2.51 27.21 -5.79
N GLN A 9 1.83 27.16 -4.66
CA GLN A 9 0.53 26.53 -4.59
C GLN A 9 -0.38 27.32 -5.53
N ILE A 10 -0.90 26.65 -6.55
CA ILE A 10 -1.94 27.21 -7.40
C ILE A 10 -3.20 27.25 -6.54
N THR A 11 -3.46 28.40 -5.92
CA THR A 11 -4.68 28.61 -5.17
C THR A 11 -5.82 28.80 -6.14
N TRP A 12 -6.84 28.01 -5.97
CA TRP A 12 -8.15 28.30 -6.50
C TRP A 12 -8.64 29.62 -5.84
N THR A 13 -8.74 30.67 -6.60
CA THR A 13 -9.46 31.88 -6.15
C THR A 13 -10.93 31.72 -6.50
N GLU A 14 -11.80 31.60 -5.48
CA GLU A 14 -13.21 31.85 -5.63
C GLU A 14 -13.39 33.36 -5.96
N ASP A 15 -13.14 33.72 -7.22
CA ASP A 15 -13.46 35.06 -7.67
C ASP A 15 -14.99 35.16 -7.76
N ALA A 16 -15.59 36.18 -7.11
CA ALA A 16 -17.00 36.51 -7.20
C ALA A 16 -17.50 36.64 -8.65
N LYS A 17 -16.59 36.95 -9.58
CA LYS A 17 -16.82 37.03 -11.03
C LYS A 17 -17.24 35.70 -11.65
N TYR A 18 -16.84 34.56 -11.06
CA TYR A 18 -17.14 33.21 -11.58
C TYR A 18 -18.12 32.43 -10.72
N LYS A 19 -18.61 33.02 -9.61
CA LYS A 19 -19.48 32.36 -8.61
C LYS A 19 -20.76 31.73 -9.19
N ASP A 20 -21.23 32.21 -10.33
CA ASP A 20 -22.42 31.71 -11.02
C ASP A 20 -22.12 31.24 -12.45
N LYS A 21 -20.83 30.98 -12.78
CA LYS A 21 -20.43 30.49 -14.10
C LYS A 21 -19.94 29.06 -14.04
N TRP A 22 -20.21 28.34 -15.11
CA TRP A 22 -19.69 27.00 -15.29
C TRP A 22 -18.17 27.01 -15.32
N LEU A 23 -17.56 26.18 -14.47
CA LEU A 23 -16.12 25.94 -14.48
C LEU A 23 -15.72 25.23 -15.76
N ALA A 24 -14.49 25.45 -16.21
CA ALA A 24 -13.93 24.76 -17.34
C ALA A 24 -13.78 23.25 -17.04
N TRP A 25 -14.66 22.44 -17.60
CA TRP A 25 -14.61 20.98 -17.50
C TRP A 25 -13.79 20.31 -18.59
N SER A 26 -13.37 21.06 -19.62
CA SER A 26 -12.54 20.56 -20.71
C SER A 26 -11.28 21.41 -20.86
N SER A 27 -10.25 20.83 -21.45
CA SER A 27 -9.01 21.54 -21.74
C SER A 27 -9.24 22.75 -22.65
N VAL A 28 -10.14 22.65 -23.63
CA VAL A 28 -10.48 23.76 -24.53
C VAL A 28 -11.09 24.94 -23.77
N ALA A 29 -12.07 24.66 -22.89
CA ALA A 29 -12.69 25.73 -22.08
C ALA A 29 -11.69 26.34 -21.06
N ALA A 30 -10.73 25.57 -20.57
CA ALA A 30 -9.67 26.10 -19.71
C ALA A 30 -8.71 27.01 -20.48
N MET A 31 -8.32 26.64 -21.71
CA MET A 31 -7.48 27.48 -22.59
C MET A 31 -8.16 28.79 -22.94
N ASP A 32 -9.45 28.77 -23.30
CA ASP A 32 -10.23 29.98 -23.58
C ASP A 32 -10.26 30.91 -22.35
N LEU A 33 -10.31 30.34 -21.12
CA LEU A 33 -10.21 31.11 -19.88
C LEU A 33 -8.81 31.70 -19.68
N PHE A 34 -7.76 30.95 -19.92
CA PHE A 34 -6.39 31.44 -19.78
C PHE A 34 -6.06 32.58 -20.75
N GLU A 35 -6.60 32.52 -21.98
CA GLU A 35 -6.45 33.58 -22.97
C GLU A 35 -7.30 34.81 -22.67
N SER A 36 -8.48 34.62 -22.07
CA SER A 36 -9.41 35.73 -21.77
C SER A 36 -9.15 36.41 -20.44
N ASP A 37 -8.45 35.74 -19.51
CA ASP A 37 -8.19 36.25 -18.16
C ASP A 37 -6.81 35.82 -17.63
N GLU A 38 -5.76 36.33 -18.30
CA GLU A 38 -4.37 36.06 -17.94
C GLU A 38 -4.04 36.43 -16.48
N THR A 39 -4.79 37.38 -15.88
CA THR A 39 -4.46 37.92 -14.56
C THR A 39 -4.83 36.99 -13.43
N ASN A 40 -5.96 36.27 -13.53
CA ASN A 40 -6.48 35.45 -12.43
C ASN A 40 -5.87 34.05 -12.40
N TYR A 41 -5.35 33.55 -13.53
CA TYR A 41 -4.77 32.21 -13.63
C TYR A 41 -3.26 32.23 -13.86
N LEU A 42 -2.64 33.41 -13.86
CA LEU A 42 -1.20 33.56 -13.95
C LEU A 42 -0.56 33.26 -12.59
N ASN A 43 0.29 32.24 -12.55
CA ASN A 43 1.10 31.91 -11.39
C ASN A 43 2.57 32.15 -11.72
N THR A 44 3.28 32.90 -10.88
CA THR A 44 4.68 33.22 -11.06
C THR A 44 5.50 32.63 -9.93
N VAL A 45 6.54 31.88 -10.29
CA VAL A 45 7.55 31.37 -9.36
C VAL A 45 8.88 31.98 -9.73
N THR A 46 9.54 32.64 -8.79
CA THR A 46 10.90 33.12 -8.96
C THR A 46 11.85 32.14 -8.27
N CYS A 47 12.86 31.69 -8.99
CA CYS A 47 13.83 30.74 -8.48
C CYS A 47 15.25 31.12 -8.87
N TYR A 48 16.21 30.62 -8.11
CA TYR A 48 17.62 30.73 -8.44
C TYR A 48 18.09 29.46 -9.16
N VAL A 49 18.84 29.60 -10.24
CA VAL A 49 19.48 28.47 -10.92
C VAL A 49 20.90 28.33 -10.39
N SER A 50 21.22 27.20 -9.80
CA SER A 50 22.54 26.91 -9.25
C SER A 50 23.65 26.85 -10.32
N GLU A 51 24.90 26.71 -9.88
CA GLU A 51 26.08 26.66 -10.76
C GLU A 51 26.04 25.55 -11.82
N ASP A 52 25.26 24.48 -11.58
CA ASP A 52 25.08 23.40 -12.55
C ASP A 52 24.21 23.83 -13.77
N GLY A 53 23.60 25.00 -13.71
CA GLY A 53 22.81 25.59 -14.79
C GLY A 53 21.53 24.85 -15.13
N LYS A 54 21.05 23.93 -14.26
CA LYS A 54 19.86 23.14 -14.53
C LYS A 54 18.63 23.71 -13.85
N LEU A 55 17.60 23.95 -14.64
CA LEU A 55 16.27 24.32 -14.17
C LEU A 55 15.27 23.24 -14.58
N ARG A 56 14.56 22.68 -13.59
CA ARG A 56 13.47 21.75 -13.82
C ARG A 56 12.15 22.46 -13.56
N ILE A 57 11.31 22.54 -14.58
CA ILE A 57 9.98 23.16 -14.50
C ILE A 57 8.94 22.06 -14.63
N GLY A 58 7.88 22.13 -13.82
CA GLY A 58 6.79 21.18 -13.89
C GLY A 58 5.64 21.55 -12.98
N VAL A 59 4.54 20.82 -13.11
CA VAL A 59 3.40 20.85 -12.23
C VAL A 59 3.35 19.52 -11.46
N LYS A 60 3.17 19.60 -10.16
CA LYS A 60 3.00 18.43 -9.29
C LYS A 60 1.66 18.56 -8.58
N VAL A 61 0.91 17.48 -8.54
CA VAL A 61 -0.32 17.36 -7.77
C VAL A 61 -0.03 16.52 -6.55
N ASP A 62 -0.47 16.97 -5.38
CA ASP A 62 -0.38 16.18 -4.16
C ASP A 62 -1.48 15.12 -4.17
N GLY A 63 -1.09 13.84 -4.09
CA GLY A 63 -1.99 12.70 -4.21
C GLY A 63 -2.98 12.55 -3.05
N SER A 64 -2.71 13.15 -1.89
CA SER A 64 -3.55 13.05 -0.70
C SER A 64 -4.92 13.74 -0.81
N VAL A 65 -5.09 14.62 -1.82
CA VAL A 65 -6.29 15.47 -1.96
C VAL A 65 -7.06 15.17 -3.26
N ILE A 66 -6.70 14.10 -3.99
CA ILE A 66 -7.31 13.84 -5.30
C ILE A 66 -8.45 12.84 -5.20
N ASN A 67 -9.64 13.30 -5.55
CA ASN A 67 -10.70 12.42 -6.04
C ASN A 67 -10.49 12.20 -7.55
N TRP A 68 -9.97 11.04 -7.94
CA TRP A 68 -9.62 10.70 -9.33
C TRP A 68 -10.74 10.88 -10.35
N ASN A 69 -12.00 10.83 -9.91
CA ASN A 69 -13.15 11.00 -10.78
C ASN A 69 -13.57 12.47 -10.95
N GLU A 70 -13.13 13.36 -10.07
CA GLU A 70 -13.63 14.73 -9.98
C GLU A 70 -12.54 15.81 -10.02
N SER A 71 -11.30 15.47 -9.64
CA SER A 71 -10.19 16.44 -9.62
C SER A 71 -9.56 16.60 -11.00
N ARG A 72 -9.36 17.84 -11.42
CA ARG A 72 -8.72 18.19 -12.69
C ARG A 72 -7.77 19.36 -12.49
N VAL A 73 -6.62 19.29 -13.14
CA VAL A 73 -5.64 20.37 -13.19
C VAL A 73 -5.37 20.71 -14.66
N PHE A 74 -5.53 21.98 -15.00
CA PHE A 74 -5.20 22.49 -16.33
C PHE A 74 -4.05 23.49 -16.18
N PHE A 75 -3.09 23.45 -17.08
CA PHE A 75 -1.96 24.35 -17.12
C PHE A 75 -1.46 24.53 -18.55
N ASP A 76 -0.98 25.71 -18.87
CA ASP A 76 -0.46 26.09 -20.17
C ASP A 76 0.44 27.34 -20.08
N ASN A 77 0.98 27.80 -21.20
CA ASN A 77 1.68 29.07 -21.37
C ASN A 77 2.89 29.28 -20.45
N PHE A 78 3.74 28.25 -20.28
CA PHE A 78 4.95 28.38 -19.50
C PHE A 78 5.88 29.44 -20.11
N LYS A 79 6.27 30.45 -19.33
CA LYS A 79 7.23 31.47 -19.68
C LYS A 79 8.39 31.45 -18.68
N VAL A 80 9.61 31.56 -19.18
CA VAL A 80 10.81 31.74 -18.36
C VAL A 80 11.39 33.09 -18.64
N GLU A 81 11.66 33.87 -17.60
CA GLU A 81 12.30 35.18 -17.68
C GLU A 81 13.59 35.15 -16.86
N TYR A 82 14.68 35.60 -17.44
CA TYR A 82 15.98 35.71 -16.79
C TYR A 82 16.14 37.10 -16.18
N LEU A 83 16.32 37.17 -14.85
CA LEU A 83 16.40 38.44 -14.12
C LEU A 83 17.83 38.92 -13.89
N GLY A 84 18.86 38.12 -14.19
CA GLY A 84 20.26 38.44 -14.03
C GLY A 84 21.00 37.53 -13.05
N ALA A 85 22.33 37.50 -13.12
CA ALA A 85 23.18 36.68 -12.29
C ALA A 85 23.46 37.30 -10.89
N ASP A 86 23.47 38.61 -10.82
CA ASP A 86 23.83 39.36 -9.60
C ASP A 86 22.59 39.86 -8.82
N ASP A 87 21.40 39.61 -9.34
CA ASP A 87 20.14 40.00 -8.68
C ASP A 87 19.61 38.89 -7.80
N LEU A 88 19.79 39.02 -6.50
CA LEU A 88 19.26 38.12 -5.49
C LEU A 88 17.79 38.36 -5.13
N SER A 89 17.10 39.29 -5.81
CA SER A 89 15.68 39.59 -5.55
C SER A 89 14.81 38.36 -5.74
N GLY A 90 15.11 37.53 -6.74
CA GLY A 90 14.46 36.25 -6.98
C GLY A 90 14.69 35.24 -5.88
N ALA A 91 15.90 35.17 -5.34
CA ALA A 91 16.26 34.32 -4.24
C ALA A 91 15.51 34.74 -2.94
N ILE A 92 15.46 36.04 -2.67
CA ILE A 92 14.74 36.63 -1.54
C ILE A 92 13.23 36.31 -1.68
N SER A 93 12.67 36.50 -2.87
CA SER A 93 11.25 36.20 -3.11
C SER A 93 10.92 34.73 -2.91
N ALA A 94 11.79 33.80 -3.33
CA ALA A 94 11.61 32.37 -3.15
C ALA A 94 11.68 31.97 -1.66
N VAL A 95 12.64 32.50 -0.90
CA VAL A 95 12.72 32.26 0.55
C VAL A 95 11.50 32.81 1.26
N ASN A 96 11.04 34.01 0.92
CA ASN A 96 9.85 34.62 1.51
C ASN A 96 8.58 33.79 1.22
N ALA A 97 8.43 33.24 0.02
CA ALA A 97 7.32 32.34 -0.32
C ALA A 97 7.34 31.05 0.53
N LEU A 98 8.52 30.48 0.77
CA LEU A 98 8.66 29.32 1.66
C LEU A 98 8.39 29.68 3.13
N ILE A 99 8.82 30.84 3.61
CA ILE A 99 8.50 31.35 4.94
C ILE A 99 6.99 31.51 5.10
N GLN A 100 6.31 32.04 4.09
CA GLN A 100 4.85 32.17 4.12
C GLN A 100 4.19 30.79 4.19
N ASN A 101 4.57 29.84 3.33
CA ASN A 101 4.03 28.48 3.33
C ASN A 101 4.28 27.78 4.69
N ALA A 102 5.49 27.87 5.24
CA ALA A 102 5.80 27.32 6.55
C ALA A 102 5.00 27.98 7.68
N THR A 103 4.72 29.29 7.57
CA THR A 103 3.93 30.04 8.54
C THR A 103 2.45 29.65 8.47
N GLU A 104 1.91 29.48 7.27
CA GLU A 104 0.54 29.00 7.06
C GLU A 104 0.38 27.59 7.65
N LEU A 105 1.33 26.71 7.40
CA LEU A 105 1.34 25.35 7.95
C LEU A 105 1.45 25.34 9.49
N LEU A 106 2.31 26.21 10.06
CA LEU A 106 2.48 26.34 11.50
C LEU A 106 1.19 26.78 12.23
N ASN A 107 0.33 27.55 11.53
CA ASN A 107 -0.92 28.07 12.06
C ASN A 107 -2.12 27.13 11.86
N ARG A 108 -1.93 25.98 11.23
CA ARG A 108 -3.00 24.99 11.06
C ARG A 108 -3.34 24.33 12.39
N GLU A 109 -4.62 24.14 12.64
CA GLU A 109 -5.12 23.49 13.86
C GLU A 109 -4.76 21.99 13.90
N ASP A 110 -4.74 21.34 12.74
CA ASP A 110 -4.44 19.91 12.58
C ASP A 110 -2.93 19.58 12.65
N LEU A 111 -2.04 20.57 12.66
CA LEU A 111 -0.65 20.37 13.05
C LEU A 111 -0.55 20.29 14.58
N THR A 112 -0.65 19.09 15.13
CA THR A 112 -0.68 18.89 16.59
C THR A 112 0.70 18.62 17.21
N THR A 113 1.65 18.03 16.46
CA THR A 113 2.95 17.61 17.00
C THR A 113 3.86 18.76 17.40
N VAL A 114 4.38 18.68 18.62
CA VAL A 114 5.26 19.71 19.22
C VAL A 114 6.56 19.86 18.43
N GLU A 115 7.21 18.74 18.09
CA GLU A 115 8.49 18.73 17.36
C GLU A 115 8.37 19.38 15.97
N ALA A 116 7.29 19.08 15.23
CA ALA A 116 7.07 19.67 13.91
C ALA A 116 6.80 21.17 13.98
N LYS A 117 6.00 21.63 14.95
CA LYS A 117 5.79 23.07 15.22
C LYS A 117 7.11 23.79 15.54
N GLU A 118 7.94 23.17 16.37
CA GLU A 118 9.25 23.73 16.75
C GLU A 118 10.22 23.76 15.56
N GLY A 119 10.23 22.71 14.74
CA GLY A 119 11.01 22.63 13.50
C GLY A 119 10.66 23.75 12.53
N LEU A 120 9.36 24.00 12.29
CA LEU A 120 8.89 25.10 11.46
C LEU A 120 9.30 26.46 12.03
N ARG A 121 9.11 26.71 13.33
CA ARG A 121 9.49 27.98 13.96
C ARG A 121 10.98 28.28 13.81
N LYS A 122 11.85 27.29 14.05
CA LYS A 122 13.30 27.43 13.90
C LYS A 122 13.70 27.73 12.47
N ALA A 123 13.11 27.01 11.50
CA ALA A 123 13.40 27.23 10.08
C ALA A 123 12.92 28.61 9.61
N ILE A 124 11.74 29.05 10.01
CA ILE A 124 11.21 30.40 9.72
C ILE A 124 12.10 31.47 10.33
N GLU A 125 12.50 31.34 11.59
CA GLU A 125 13.34 32.31 12.27
C GLU A 125 14.71 32.44 11.61
N ALA A 126 15.37 31.31 11.31
CA ALA A 126 16.66 31.29 10.63
C ALA A 126 16.60 31.93 9.25
N ALA A 127 15.55 31.63 8.49
CA ALA A 127 15.35 32.21 7.16
C ALA A 127 15.10 33.72 7.19
N ASN A 128 14.29 34.22 8.14
CA ASN A 128 14.07 35.66 8.33
C ASN A 128 15.39 36.38 8.68
N GLN A 129 16.17 35.80 9.62
CA GLN A 129 17.48 36.36 10.00
C GLN A 129 18.44 36.41 8.81
N ALA A 130 18.46 35.37 7.96
CA ALA A 130 19.29 35.35 6.76
C ALA A 130 18.88 36.42 5.74
N VAL A 131 17.58 36.64 5.55
CA VAL A 131 17.05 37.70 4.67
C VAL A 131 17.41 39.09 5.21
N GLU A 132 17.25 39.32 6.51
CA GLU A 132 17.59 40.60 7.18
C GLU A 132 19.10 40.90 7.14
N ALA A 133 19.95 39.88 7.27
CA ALA A 133 21.42 40.03 7.23
C ALA A 133 21.95 40.26 5.81
N GLY A 134 21.14 40.15 4.79
CA GLY A 134 21.51 40.19 3.39
C GLY A 134 21.82 38.77 2.87
N LEU A 135 20.87 38.20 2.18
CA LEU A 135 20.95 36.84 1.63
C LEU A 135 22.17 36.67 0.71
N THR A 136 22.95 35.62 0.95
CA THR A 136 24.02 35.17 0.05
C THR A 136 23.56 33.92 -0.69
N LEU A 137 24.25 33.51 -1.75
CA LEU A 137 23.92 32.27 -2.44
C LEU A 137 24.00 31.02 -1.54
N GLU A 138 25.02 30.99 -0.67
CA GLU A 138 25.22 29.90 0.29
C GLU A 138 24.08 29.87 1.30
N SER A 139 23.76 30.99 1.94
CA SER A 139 22.66 31.06 2.90
C SER A 139 21.30 30.83 2.25
N TYR A 140 21.08 31.25 1.01
CA TYR A 140 19.89 30.93 0.24
C TYR A 140 19.69 29.41 0.12
N THR A 141 20.71 28.68 -0.33
CA THR A 141 20.64 27.23 -0.49
C THR A 141 20.34 26.51 0.82
N GLU A 142 20.98 26.95 1.91
CA GLU A 142 20.77 26.43 3.25
C GLU A 142 19.34 26.68 3.76
N GLN A 143 18.83 27.93 3.60
CA GLN A 143 17.50 28.28 4.09
C GLN A 143 16.40 27.57 3.29
N VAL A 144 16.54 27.46 1.97
CA VAL A 144 15.59 26.70 1.14
C VAL A 144 15.55 25.23 1.54
N ALA A 145 16.69 24.59 1.75
CA ALA A 145 16.76 23.19 2.19
C ALA A 145 16.13 23.00 3.58
N SER A 146 16.43 23.91 4.52
CA SER A 146 15.92 23.87 5.90
C SER A 146 14.39 24.04 5.95
N LEU A 147 13.85 25.05 5.22
CA LEU A 147 12.42 25.31 5.16
C LEU A 147 11.67 24.14 4.51
N ASN A 148 12.16 23.64 3.37
CA ASN A 148 11.52 22.51 2.69
C ASN A 148 11.49 21.26 3.59
N LYS A 149 12.59 20.96 4.26
CA LYS A 149 12.63 19.84 5.20
C LYS A 149 11.64 20.02 6.37
N ALA A 150 11.55 21.22 6.93
CA ALA A 150 10.61 21.49 8.02
C ALA A 150 9.15 21.39 7.56
N ILE A 151 8.84 21.87 6.35
CA ILE A 151 7.52 21.77 5.72
C ILE A 151 7.16 20.30 5.46
N GLU A 152 8.07 19.51 4.91
CA GLU A 152 7.87 18.07 4.65
C GLU A 152 7.63 17.32 5.96
N THR A 153 8.49 17.50 6.96
CA THR A 153 8.33 16.88 8.27
C THR A 153 7.01 17.28 8.95
N ALA A 154 6.57 18.52 8.80
CA ALA A 154 5.30 18.96 9.35
C ALA A 154 4.09 18.30 8.67
N ARG A 155 4.14 18.12 7.35
CA ARG A 155 3.10 17.40 6.60
C ARG A 155 3.05 15.93 6.99
N GLU A 156 4.20 15.27 7.04
CA GLU A 156 4.29 13.87 7.52
C GLU A 156 3.74 13.71 8.93
N ALA A 157 4.02 14.68 9.81
CA ALA A 157 3.52 14.67 11.18
C ALA A 157 2.00 14.87 11.25
N MET A 158 1.43 15.70 10.39
CA MET A 158 -0.02 15.89 10.28
C MET A 158 -0.70 14.61 9.79
N ASP A 159 -0.17 13.99 8.75
CA ASP A 159 -0.71 12.74 8.20
C ASP A 159 -0.65 11.62 9.25
N ALA A 160 0.49 11.49 9.94
CA ALA A 160 0.65 10.51 11.01
C ALA A 160 -0.30 10.76 12.19
N ALA A 161 -0.46 12.03 12.61
CA ALA A 161 -1.38 12.39 13.69
C ALA A 161 -2.84 12.11 13.32
N THR A 162 -3.22 12.38 12.08
CA THR A 162 -4.57 12.10 11.57
C THR A 162 -4.83 10.58 11.55
N GLN A 163 -3.89 9.78 11.09
CA GLN A 163 -4.02 8.31 11.08
C GLN A 163 -4.09 7.75 12.50
N PHE A 164 -3.33 8.32 13.43
CA PHE A 164 -3.36 7.93 14.84
C PHE A 164 -4.70 8.26 15.49
N ASP A 165 -5.24 9.45 15.25
CA ASP A 165 -6.57 9.85 15.76
C ASP A 165 -7.67 8.92 15.22
N VAL A 166 -7.65 8.60 13.94
CA VAL A 166 -8.56 7.63 13.32
C VAL A 166 -8.44 6.26 13.99
N LEU A 167 -7.23 5.77 14.24
CA LEU A 167 -6.99 4.48 14.90
C LEU A 167 -7.55 4.47 16.34
N VAL A 168 -7.26 5.51 17.12
CA VAL A 168 -7.74 5.63 18.51
C VAL A 168 -9.26 5.70 18.57
N THR A 169 -9.85 6.58 17.75
CA THR A 169 -11.31 6.77 17.67
C THR A 169 -12.02 5.49 17.21
N TYR A 170 -11.43 4.77 16.26
CA TYR A 170 -11.95 3.46 15.82
C TYR A 170 -12.06 2.48 16.99
N HIS A 171 -10.96 2.28 17.72
CA HIS A 171 -10.96 1.35 18.85
C HIS A 171 -11.87 1.81 20.00
N ASP A 172 -11.90 3.10 20.30
CA ASP A 172 -12.82 3.65 21.29
C ASP A 172 -14.28 3.38 20.94
N SER A 173 -14.65 3.56 19.67
CA SER A 173 -16.01 3.26 19.18
C SER A 173 -16.39 1.79 19.31
N LYS A 174 -15.43 0.86 19.17
CA LYS A 174 -15.67 -0.59 19.33
C LYS A 174 -15.75 -1.01 20.80
N LEU A 175 -15.06 -0.30 21.71
CA LEU A 175 -15.15 -0.51 23.16
C LEU A 175 -16.50 -0.07 23.72
N THR A 176 -17.07 1.01 23.18
CA THR A 176 -18.32 1.62 23.65
C THR A 176 -19.55 1.26 22.82
N GLY A 177 -19.37 0.58 21.69
CA GLY A 177 -20.44 0.21 20.76
C GLY A 177 -21.33 -0.92 21.28
N GLU A 178 -22.55 -1.00 20.78
CA GLU A 178 -23.49 -2.09 21.02
C GLU A 178 -23.61 -2.98 19.77
N GLY A 179 -23.76 -4.29 19.94
CA GLY A 179 -24.02 -5.25 18.88
C GLY A 179 -22.83 -6.12 18.49
N ASP A 180 -22.99 -6.95 17.47
CA ASP A 180 -22.03 -8.00 17.06
C ASP A 180 -20.66 -7.46 16.60
N TYR A 181 -20.55 -6.17 16.40
CA TYR A 181 -19.32 -5.48 15.91
C TYR A 181 -18.53 -4.80 17.02
N SER A 182 -19.03 -4.82 18.27
CA SER A 182 -18.32 -4.35 19.46
C SER A 182 -17.31 -5.40 19.92
N TYR A 183 -16.45 -5.01 20.87
CA TYR A 183 -15.53 -5.96 21.51
C TYR A 183 -16.17 -6.76 22.66
N GLU A 184 -17.50 -6.89 22.68
CA GLU A 184 -18.25 -7.60 23.72
C GLU A 184 -17.75 -9.03 24.00
N LYS A 185 -17.35 -9.75 22.95
CA LYS A 185 -16.83 -11.13 23.08
C LYS A 185 -15.54 -11.25 23.88
N TYR A 186 -14.84 -10.13 24.10
CA TYR A 186 -13.58 -10.09 24.87
C TYR A 186 -13.79 -9.63 26.30
N ILE A 187 -14.97 -9.11 26.66
CA ILE A 187 -15.31 -8.63 28.00
C ILE A 187 -15.08 -9.72 29.04
N GLY A 188 -14.39 -9.36 30.12
CA GLY A 188 -14.06 -10.26 31.23
C GLY A 188 -12.70 -10.91 31.14
N THR A 189 -11.93 -10.66 30.08
CA THR A 189 -10.50 -10.98 30.03
C THR A 189 -9.67 -9.85 30.64
N ASP A 190 -8.52 -10.16 31.20
CA ASP A 190 -7.59 -9.16 31.73
C ASP A 190 -7.02 -8.30 30.58
N GLU A 191 -6.86 -8.88 29.40
CA GLU A 191 -6.38 -8.22 28.20
C GLU A 191 -7.39 -7.19 27.67
N PHE A 192 -8.70 -7.47 27.75
CA PHE A 192 -9.73 -6.49 27.42
C PHE A 192 -9.67 -5.28 28.36
N ASN A 193 -9.62 -5.53 29.66
CA ASN A 193 -9.54 -4.45 30.66
C ASN A 193 -8.27 -3.60 30.47
N ALA A 194 -7.14 -4.23 30.13
CA ALA A 194 -5.88 -3.54 29.85
C ALA A 194 -5.96 -2.74 28.54
N PHE A 195 -6.66 -3.23 27.53
CA PHE A 195 -6.86 -2.51 26.27
C PHE A 195 -7.78 -1.30 26.46
N GLU A 196 -8.90 -1.47 27.17
CA GLU A 196 -9.82 -0.38 27.51
C GLU A 196 -9.10 0.74 28.27
N ASP A 197 -8.32 0.38 29.31
CA ASP A 197 -7.51 1.34 30.08
C ASP A 197 -6.48 2.06 29.21
N LEU A 198 -5.81 1.36 28.31
CA LEU A 198 -4.86 1.91 27.35
C LEU A 198 -5.52 2.98 26.46
N ILE A 199 -6.66 2.65 25.86
CA ILE A 199 -7.37 3.59 24.96
C ILE A 199 -7.87 4.81 25.75
N ALA A 200 -8.62 4.57 26.85
CA ALA A 200 -9.28 5.65 27.58
C ALA A 200 -8.32 6.58 28.32
N ASN A 201 -7.30 6.02 29.00
CA ASN A 201 -6.46 6.77 29.92
C ASN A 201 -5.11 7.20 29.35
N LYS A 202 -4.69 6.63 28.23
CA LYS A 202 -3.41 7.00 27.60
C LYS A 202 -3.56 7.53 26.18
N MET A 203 -4.29 6.85 25.31
CA MET A 203 -4.27 7.17 23.88
C MET A 203 -5.21 8.33 23.54
N LEU A 204 -6.45 8.34 24.00
CA LEU A 204 -7.37 9.46 23.80
C LEU A 204 -6.79 10.80 24.29
N PRO A 205 -6.22 10.91 25.51
CA PRO A 205 -5.58 12.15 25.94
C PRO A 205 -4.33 12.51 25.13
N ALA A 206 -3.65 11.52 24.52
CA ALA A 206 -2.43 11.77 23.76
C ALA A 206 -2.69 12.41 22.40
N VAL A 207 -3.84 12.16 21.77
CA VAL A 207 -4.21 12.71 20.44
C VAL A 207 -4.02 14.23 20.38
N GLU A 208 -4.38 14.95 21.45
CA GLU A 208 -4.28 16.42 21.52
C GLU A 208 -2.85 16.95 21.79
N ASN A 209 -1.92 16.09 22.25
CA ASN A 209 -0.61 16.49 22.75
C ASN A 209 0.55 15.61 22.25
N LEU A 210 0.52 15.25 20.98
CA LEU A 210 1.57 14.44 20.36
C LEU A 210 2.90 15.19 20.32
N GLN A 211 3.99 14.51 20.69
CA GLN A 211 5.31 15.13 20.74
C GLN A 211 6.03 15.02 19.39
N SER A 212 5.99 13.86 18.76
CA SER A 212 6.74 13.58 17.53
C SER A 212 6.11 12.43 16.74
N ILE A 213 6.52 12.25 15.49
CA ILE A 213 6.18 11.09 14.66
C ILE A 213 6.67 9.79 15.32
N VAL A 214 7.84 9.82 15.98
CA VAL A 214 8.38 8.65 16.71
C VAL A 214 7.41 8.21 17.80
N GLN A 215 6.90 9.13 18.59
CA GLN A 215 5.91 8.81 19.63
C GLN A 215 4.60 8.27 19.04
N ILE A 216 4.14 8.85 17.92
CA ILE A 216 2.94 8.35 17.22
C ILE A 216 3.14 6.90 16.80
N ASN A 217 4.30 6.56 16.23
CA ASN A 217 4.62 5.20 15.81
C ASN A 217 4.69 4.24 17.02
N GLU A 218 5.30 4.66 18.13
CA GLU A 218 5.35 3.87 19.37
C GLU A 218 3.93 3.60 19.91
N PHE A 219 3.07 4.60 19.93
CA PHE A 219 1.68 4.44 20.37
C PHE A 219 0.86 3.56 19.44
N THR A 220 1.05 3.68 18.13
CA THR A 220 0.41 2.82 17.12
C THR A 220 0.80 1.35 17.34
N ILE A 221 2.09 1.08 17.58
CA ILE A 221 2.59 -0.26 17.91
C ILE A 221 1.96 -0.76 19.21
N GLU A 222 1.89 0.09 20.24
CA GLU A 222 1.34 -0.28 21.55
C GLU A 222 -0.15 -0.62 21.47
N ILE A 223 -0.95 0.17 20.74
CA ILE A 223 -2.38 -0.11 20.48
C ILE A 223 -2.52 -1.44 19.73
N THR A 224 -1.81 -1.60 18.63
CA THR A 224 -1.91 -2.80 17.81
C THR A 224 -1.50 -4.05 18.60
N ALA A 225 -0.42 -3.97 19.38
CA ALA A 225 0.02 -5.08 20.23
C ALA A 225 -1.00 -5.41 21.34
N ALA A 226 -1.60 -4.40 21.95
CA ALA A 226 -2.63 -4.61 22.96
C ALA A 226 -3.91 -5.20 22.37
N TYR A 227 -4.33 -4.71 21.19
CA TYR A 227 -5.44 -5.27 20.42
C TYR A 227 -5.21 -6.75 20.09
N ASN A 228 -4.03 -7.09 19.53
CA ASN A 228 -3.72 -8.47 19.18
C ASN A 228 -3.71 -9.39 20.42
N ARG A 229 -3.21 -8.93 21.59
CA ARG A 229 -3.29 -9.70 22.85
C ARG A 229 -4.72 -9.94 23.28
N MET A 230 -5.57 -8.91 23.24
CA MET A 230 -6.98 -9.01 23.57
C MET A 230 -7.69 -10.04 22.69
N VAL A 231 -7.45 -10.00 21.38
CA VAL A 231 -8.03 -10.95 20.43
C VAL A 231 -7.51 -12.37 20.68
N ALA A 232 -6.22 -12.54 20.88
CA ALA A 232 -5.60 -13.84 21.11
C ALA A 232 -6.02 -14.49 22.43
N ALA A 233 -6.39 -13.72 23.44
CA ALA A 233 -6.77 -14.22 24.78
C ALA A 233 -7.99 -15.17 24.76
N VAL A 234 -8.85 -15.07 23.76
CA VAL A 234 -10.04 -15.94 23.61
C VAL A 234 -9.85 -17.08 22.61
N ILE A 235 -8.67 -17.20 22.00
CA ILE A 235 -8.36 -18.28 21.05
C ILE A 235 -7.76 -19.47 21.82
N ASP A 236 -8.44 -20.63 21.77
CA ASP A 236 -7.90 -21.86 22.33
C ASP A 236 -6.83 -22.45 21.41
N MET A 237 -5.57 -22.32 21.81
CA MET A 237 -4.41 -22.87 21.10
C MET A 237 -3.98 -24.25 21.61
N THR A 238 -4.76 -24.85 22.54
CA THR A 238 -4.42 -26.13 23.16
C THR A 238 -4.42 -27.25 22.12
N GLY A 239 -3.31 -27.95 22.01
CA GLY A 239 -3.17 -29.08 21.08
C GLY A 239 -3.01 -28.67 19.60
N ALA A 240 -2.69 -27.40 19.33
CA ALA A 240 -2.36 -26.95 17.98
C ALA A 240 -1.31 -27.88 17.34
N SER A 241 -1.59 -28.36 16.14
CA SER A 241 -0.71 -29.26 15.40
C SER A 241 -1.03 -29.22 13.91
N ILE A 242 -0.18 -29.82 13.08
CA ILE A 242 -0.44 -29.97 11.64
C ILE A 242 -1.74 -30.75 11.34
N HIS A 243 -2.29 -31.49 12.30
CA HIS A 243 -3.55 -32.22 12.19
C HIS A 243 -4.70 -31.54 12.95
N THR A 244 -4.40 -30.56 13.78
CA THR A 244 -5.37 -29.80 14.58
C THR A 244 -4.98 -28.33 14.45
N GLU A 245 -5.33 -27.76 13.33
CA GLU A 245 -5.05 -26.37 13.03
C GLU A 245 -5.91 -25.41 13.87
N VAL A 246 -5.33 -24.30 14.29
CA VAL A 246 -6.02 -23.25 15.03
C VAL A 246 -6.20 -22.04 14.11
N ASP A 247 -7.44 -21.58 13.96
CA ASP A 247 -7.75 -20.38 13.20
C ASP A 247 -7.36 -19.14 14.01
N MET A 248 -6.37 -18.41 13.51
CA MET A 248 -5.84 -17.16 14.06
C MET A 248 -6.28 -15.95 13.24
N THR A 249 -7.19 -16.12 12.28
CA THR A 249 -7.58 -15.04 11.34
C THR A 249 -8.07 -13.79 12.05
N SER A 250 -8.71 -13.92 13.20
CA SER A 250 -9.23 -12.79 13.97
C SER A 250 -8.15 -11.84 14.51
N VAL A 251 -6.87 -12.22 14.55
CA VAL A 251 -5.79 -11.30 14.92
C VAL A 251 -5.47 -10.33 13.79
N LEU A 252 -5.85 -10.63 12.56
CA LEU A 252 -5.80 -9.71 11.43
C LEU A 252 -6.97 -8.74 11.50
N GLN A 253 -6.69 -7.46 11.32
CA GLN A 253 -7.75 -6.47 11.19
C GLN A 253 -8.24 -6.46 9.73
N THR A 254 -9.54 -6.41 9.54
CA THR A 254 -10.21 -6.41 8.21
C THR A 254 -9.55 -7.34 7.17
N PRO A 255 -9.44 -8.65 7.46
CA PRO A 255 -8.73 -9.58 6.57
C PRO A 255 -9.40 -9.78 5.21
N SER A 256 -10.66 -9.34 5.07
CA SER A 256 -11.43 -9.33 3.82
C SER A 256 -11.65 -7.90 3.29
N PHE A 257 -10.84 -6.92 3.71
CA PHE A 257 -10.98 -5.51 3.34
C PHE A 257 -12.40 -4.96 3.49
N SER A 258 -13.14 -5.51 4.41
CA SER A 258 -14.50 -5.11 4.74
C SER A 258 -14.75 -5.16 6.24
N GLU A 259 -15.74 -4.41 6.66
CA GLU A 259 -16.32 -4.49 7.99
C GLU A 259 -17.83 -4.24 7.92
N ILE A 260 -18.51 -4.55 9.01
CA ILE A 260 -19.92 -4.27 9.11
C ILE A 260 -20.11 -2.92 9.79
N ASP A 261 -20.88 -2.04 9.16
CA ASP A 261 -21.22 -0.74 9.74
C ASP A 261 -22.28 -0.83 10.85
N GLY A 262 -22.58 0.30 11.50
CA GLY A 262 -23.58 0.38 12.56
C GLY A 262 -25.02 0.05 12.13
N GLU A 263 -25.29 -0.09 10.83
CA GLU A 263 -26.58 -0.49 10.25
C GLU A 263 -26.60 -1.99 9.85
N GLY A 264 -25.52 -2.73 10.10
CA GLY A 264 -25.39 -4.12 9.72
C GLY A 264 -25.07 -4.35 8.25
N LYS A 265 -24.62 -3.33 7.55
CA LYS A 265 -24.23 -3.39 6.13
C LYS A 265 -22.73 -3.57 6.02
N GLU A 266 -22.32 -4.46 5.14
CA GLU A 266 -20.91 -4.62 4.78
C GLU A 266 -20.43 -3.44 3.95
N ILE A 267 -19.32 -2.84 4.40
CA ILE A 267 -18.63 -1.71 3.75
C ILE A 267 -17.15 -2.03 3.58
N GLY A 268 -16.52 -1.46 2.57
CA GLY A 268 -15.08 -1.59 2.39
C GLY A 268 -14.30 -0.91 3.52
N SER A 269 -13.29 -1.58 4.06
CA SER A 269 -12.43 -1.06 5.12
C SER A 269 -11.00 -1.57 4.97
N ILE A 270 -10.04 -0.69 5.23
CA ILE A 270 -8.61 -1.02 5.34
C ILE A 270 -8.09 -0.83 6.76
N GLN A 271 -9.00 -0.87 7.74
CA GLN A 271 -8.61 -0.68 9.13
C GLN A 271 -7.52 -1.68 9.53
N GLY A 272 -6.44 -1.16 10.14
CA GLY A 272 -5.26 -1.95 10.52
C GLY A 272 -4.24 -2.16 9.40
N TRP A 273 -4.56 -1.82 8.16
CA TRP A 273 -3.63 -1.88 7.04
C TRP A 273 -2.96 -0.53 6.78
N ILE A 274 -1.67 -0.57 6.49
CA ILE A 274 -0.84 0.58 6.14
C ILE A 274 -0.55 0.53 4.65
N THR A 275 -0.68 1.66 3.96
CA THR A 275 -0.42 1.77 2.52
C THR A 275 0.69 2.77 2.23
N ASN A 276 1.37 2.62 1.11
CA ASN A 276 2.35 3.61 0.63
C ASN A 276 1.72 4.68 -0.31
N GLY A 277 0.41 4.91 -0.20
CA GLY A 277 -0.34 5.89 -0.98
C GLY A 277 -0.91 5.35 -2.29
N ASN A 278 -1.83 6.08 -2.91
CA ASN A 278 -2.46 5.78 -4.21
C ASN A 278 -3.20 4.44 -4.35
N GLN A 279 -3.54 3.79 -3.25
CA GLN A 279 -4.38 2.60 -3.20
C GLN A 279 -5.73 2.95 -2.59
N TYR A 280 -6.72 2.14 -2.86
CA TYR A 280 -8.05 2.32 -2.28
C TYR A 280 -8.78 0.98 -2.13
N ALA A 281 -9.46 0.83 -1.00
CA ALA A 281 -10.35 -0.30 -0.77
C ALA A 281 -11.61 -0.15 -1.62
N MET A 282 -12.04 -1.25 -2.22
CA MET A 282 -13.25 -1.27 -3.03
C MET A 282 -14.48 -1.65 -2.20
N SER A 283 -15.64 -1.16 -2.61
CA SER A 283 -16.90 -1.46 -1.93
C SER A 283 -17.41 -2.90 -2.11
N ALA A 284 -16.65 -3.74 -2.81
CA ALA A 284 -16.97 -5.12 -3.10
C ALA A 284 -16.13 -6.12 -2.30
N ASN A 285 -15.72 -5.76 -1.08
CA ASN A 285 -14.99 -6.66 -0.18
C ASN A 285 -13.67 -7.17 -0.78
N ASN A 286 -12.86 -6.28 -1.29
CA ASN A 286 -11.53 -6.59 -1.81
C ASN A 286 -10.71 -5.32 -1.94
N TYR A 287 -9.43 -5.50 -2.20
CA TYR A 287 -8.51 -4.39 -2.41
C TYR A 287 -7.78 -4.51 -3.73
N GLU A 288 -7.53 -3.39 -4.41
CA GLU A 288 -6.86 -3.42 -5.71
C GLU A 288 -5.75 -2.38 -5.87
N PHE A 289 -4.78 -2.71 -6.73
CA PHE A 289 -3.81 -1.80 -7.33
C PHE A 289 -4.07 -1.74 -8.83
N TYR A 290 -4.26 -0.57 -9.38
CA TYR A 290 -4.41 -0.38 -10.81
C TYR A 290 -3.39 0.61 -11.35
N ASN A 291 -2.59 0.19 -12.33
CA ASN A 291 -1.61 1.02 -13.05
C ASN A 291 -0.65 1.81 -12.14
N LEU A 292 -0.24 1.24 -11.01
CA LEU A 292 0.68 1.85 -10.05
C LEU A 292 2.12 1.39 -10.31
N LYS A 293 3.08 2.30 -10.18
CA LYS A 293 4.51 1.99 -10.36
C LYS A 293 5.01 1.05 -9.25
N GLU A 294 4.73 1.41 -8.03
CA GLU A 294 5.02 0.66 -6.83
C GLU A 294 3.80 0.74 -5.93
N ALA A 295 3.45 -0.34 -5.29
CA ALA A 295 2.35 -0.39 -4.34
C ALA A 295 2.67 -1.37 -3.21
N ASP A 296 2.29 -1.00 -2.02
CA ASP A 296 2.41 -1.83 -0.83
C ASP A 296 1.22 -1.58 0.09
N ILE A 297 0.62 -2.65 0.58
CA ILE A 297 -0.33 -2.62 1.69
C ILE A 297 0.02 -3.75 2.64
N HIS A 298 0.15 -3.43 3.91
CA HIS A 298 0.51 -4.40 4.93
C HIS A 298 -0.09 -4.09 6.28
N GLN A 299 -0.12 -5.09 7.14
CA GLN A 299 -0.35 -4.94 8.57
C GLN A 299 0.69 -5.72 9.36
N THR A 300 1.01 -5.25 10.56
CA THR A 300 1.91 -5.95 11.48
C THR A 300 1.13 -6.48 12.67
N VAL A 301 1.21 -7.78 12.90
CA VAL A 301 0.59 -8.48 14.01
C VAL A 301 1.63 -8.71 15.10
N TYR A 302 1.25 -8.47 16.33
CA TYR A 302 2.08 -8.66 17.53
C TYR A 302 1.52 -9.75 18.42
N GLY A 303 2.36 -10.36 19.25
CA GLY A 303 1.91 -11.31 20.26
C GLY A 303 1.56 -12.70 19.73
N LEU A 304 1.91 -13.02 18.50
CA LEU A 304 1.76 -14.38 17.99
C LEU A 304 2.71 -15.34 18.72
N PRO A 305 2.27 -16.55 19.09
CA PRO A 305 3.15 -17.57 19.65
C PRO A 305 4.17 -18.06 18.62
N LYS A 306 5.31 -18.50 19.13
CA LYS A 306 6.30 -19.19 18.33
C LYS A 306 5.72 -20.42 17.67
N GLY A 307 6.09 -20.69 16.40
CA GLY A 307 5.67 -21.91 15.69
C GLY A 307 5.38 -21.70 14.21
N TYR A 308 4.80 -22.73 13.62
CA TYR A 308 4.45 -22.76 12.19
C TYR A 308 3.07 -22.21 11.95
N TYR A 309 2.99 -21.42 10.88
CA TYR A 309 1.75 -20.78 10.41
C TYR A 309 1.54 -21.03 8.93
N ARG A 310 0.31 -20.84 8.49
CA ARG A 310 -0.05 -20.73 7.08
C ARG A 310 -0.87 -19.48 6.86
N LEU A 311 -0.45 -18.68 5.88
CA LEU A 311 -1.24 -17.60 5.34
C LEU A 311 -1.92 -18.07 4.06
N ALA A 312 -3.25 -18.01 4.01
CA ALA A 312 -4.02 -18.25 2.81
C ALA A 312 -4.71 -16.95 2.37
N TYR A 313 -4.98 -16.80 1.08
CA TYR A 313 -5.57 -15.61 0.50
C TYR A 313 -6.19 -15.93 -0.87
N ASN A 314 -6.99 -15.01 -1.39
CA ASN A 314 -7.33 -14.97 -2.80
C ASN A 314 -6.64 -13.78 -3.46
N GLY A 315 -6.15 -13.94 -4.68
CA GLY A 315 -5.54 -12.83 -5.38
C GLY A 315 -5.08 -13.16 -6.78
N LEU A 316 -5.22 -12.17 -7.67
CA LEU A 316 -4.76 -12.29 -9.05
C LEU A 316 -3.97 -11.06 -9.49
N TYR A 317 -3.16 -11.27 -10.52
CA TYR A 317 -2.43 -10.24 -11.23
C TYR A 317 -2.65 -10.33 -12.73
N ARG A 318 -2.87 -9.19 -13.37
CA ARG A 318 -2.92 -9.04 -14.83
C ARG A 318 -1.79 -8.09 -15.27
N ALA A 319 -0.89 -8.60 -16.09
CA ALA A 319 0.30 -7.88 -16.57
C ALA A 319 -0.05 -6.94 -17.75
N GLY A 320 -0.80 -5.88 -17.50
CA GLY A 320 -1.19 -4.90 -18.51
C GLY A 320 -2.51 -5.23 -19.21
N ASP A 321 -2.69 -4.77 -20.46
CA ASP A 321 -3.89 -5.06 -21.24
C ASP A 321 -4.01 -6.57 -21.56
N LEU A 322 -5.24 -7.08 -21.62
CA LEU A 322 -5.51 -8.52 -21.72
C LEU A 322 -4.81 -9.23 -22.89
N THR A 323 -4.84 -8.64 -24.09
CA THR A 323 -4.23 -9.28 -25.28
C THR A 323 -2.70 -9.34 -25.19
N PRO A 324 -1.98 -8.25 -24.90
CA PRO A 324 -0.54 -8.30 -24.63
C PRO A 324 -0.16 -9.25 -23.50
N ALA A 325 -0.91 -9.24 -22.39
CA ALA A 325 -0.69 -10.14 -21.26
C ALA A 325 -0.85 -11.62 -21.65
N ALA A 326 -1.91 -11.97 -22.39
CA ALA A 326 -2.12 -13.33 -22.88
C ALA A 326 -1.01 -13.79 -23.84
N LEU A 327 -0.51 -12.90 -24.69
CA LEU A 327 0.62 -13.19 -25.58
C LEU A 327 1.92 -13.42 -24.77
N SER A 328 2.19 -12.56 -23.78
CA SER A 328 3.33 -12.68 -22.90
C SER A 328 3.30 -14.00 -22.12
N ARG A 329 2.13 -14.37 -21.59
CA ARG A 329 1.93 -15.66 -20.92
C ARG A 329 2.18 -16.84 -21.84
N ARG A 330 1.62 -16.81 -23.05
CA ARG A 330 1.83 -17.87 -24.06
C ARG A 330 3.31 -18.06 -24.36
N GLU A 331 4.09 -16.99 -24.35
CA GLU A 331 5.54 -17.02 -24.57
C GLU A 331 6.34 -17.38 -23.32
N GLY A 332 5.70 -17.59 -22.18
CA GLY A 332 6.36 -17.84 -20.90
C GLY A 332 7.15 -16.63 -20.36
N LYS A 333 6.71 -15.43 -20.73
CA LYS A 333 7.36 -14.15 -20.37
C LYS A 333 6.45 -13.23 -19.54
N GLU A 334 5.34 -13.73 -19.05
CA GLU A 334 4.42 -12.92 -18.25
C GLU A 334 5.11 -12.46 -16.98
N PRO A 335 5.26 -11.14 -16.75
CA PRO A 335 5.83 -10.65 -15.52
C PRO A 335 4.75 -10.69 -14.42
N LEU A 336 4.99 -11.47 -13.36
CA LEU A 336 4.16 -11.48 -12.16
C LEU A 336 4.80 -10.56 -11.12
N ASN A 337 4.50 -9.27 -11.20
CA ASN A 337 5.15 -8.22 -10.41
C ASN A 337 4.51 -7.98 -9.03
N ALA A 338 3.41 -8.65 -8.73
CA ALA A 338 2.72 -8.54 -7.45
C ALA A 338 2.84 -9.83 -6.66
N SER A 339 3.07 -9.72 -5.36
CA SER A 339 3.23 -10.86 -4.46
C SER A 339 2.61 -10.59 -3.08
N VAL A 340 2.09 -11.65 -2.47
CA VAL A 340 1.80 -11.68 -1.02
C VAL A 340 3.09 -12.01 -0.29
N TYR A 341 3.34 -11.35 0.84
CA TYR A 341 4.54 -11.57 1.61
C TYR A 341 4.27 -11.65 3.12
N VAL A 342 5.20 -12.31 3.82
CA VAL A 342 5.30 -12.30 5.28
C VAL A 342 6.73 -12.01 5.67
N GLU A 343 6.92 -11.11 6.65
CA GLU A 343 8.20 -10.85 7.29
C GLU A 343 8.08 -11.06 8.80
N ALA A 344 8.92 -11.93 9.37
CA ALA A 344 8.93 -12.25 10.79
C ALA A 344 10.38 -12.36 11.29
N GLY A 345 10.87 -11.32 12.00
CA GLY A 345 12.27 -11.20 12.37
C GLY A 345 13.16 -11.15 11.12
N GLU A 346 14.10 -12.09 11.01
CA GLU A 346 14.96 -12.24 9.83
C GLU A 346 14.28 -13.05 8.71
N GLY A 347 13.18 -13.73 9.02
CA GLY A 347 12.45 -14.56 8.08
C GLY A 347 11.64 -13.76 7.08
N LYS A 348 11.75 -14.09 5.79
CA LYS A 348 11.00 -13.47 4.69
C LYS A 348 10.46 -14.52 3.77
N TRP A 349 9.16 -14.49 3.55
CA TRP A 349 8.43 -15.37 2.64
C TRP A 349 7.62 -14.53 1.68
N ASN A 350 7.57 -14.91 0.44
CA ASN A 350 6.72 -14.26 -0.53
C ASN A 350 6.29 -15.25 -1.62
N GLU A 351 5.09 -15.03 -2.14
CA GLU A 351 4.52 -15.78 -3.24
C GLU A 351 3.90 -14.86 -4.27
N PRO A 352 4.27 -14.97 -5.56
CA PRO A 352 3.62 -14.22 -6.62
C PRO A 352 2.11 -14.53 -6.65
N LEU A 353 1.30 -13.50 -6.87
CA LEU A 353 -0.12 -13.67 -7.11
C LEU A 353 -0.36 -14.48 -8.40
N ALA A 354 -1.45 -15.23 -8.41
CA ALA A 354 -1.85 -16.00 -9.58
C ALA A 354 -2.05 -15.10 -10.80
N SER A 355 -1.67 -15.58 -11.97
CA SER A 355 -2.04 -14.88 -13.20
C SER A 355 -3.57 -14.89 -13.39
N ILE A 356 -4.11 -13.79 -13.89
CA ILE A 356 -5.55 -13.73 -14.27
C ILE A 356 -5.96 -14.90 -15.19
N PHE A 357 -5.04 -15.45 -15.94
CA PHE A 357 -5.30 -16.57 -16.86
C PHE A 357 -5.32 -17.94 -16.17
N ASP A 358 -4.91 -18.04 -14.90
CA ASP A 358 -4.98 -19.29 -14.12
C ASP A 358 -6.43 -19.66 -13.75
N GLY A 359 -7.31 -18.67 -13.65
CA GLY A 359 -8.74 -18.83 -13.37
C GLY A 359 -9.64 -18.68 -14.59
N MET A 360 -9.12 -18.84 -15.82
CA MET A 360 -9.98 -18.81 -17.00
C MET A 360 -11.07 -19.88 -16.94
N GLY A 361 -12.31 -19.45 -17.21
CA GLY A 361 -13.49 -20.29 -17.15
C GLY A 361 -14.28 -20.36 -18.44
N GLU A 362 -15.40 -21.10 -18.38
CA GLU A 362 -16.32 -21.28 -19.49
C GLU A 362 -17.57 -20.41 -19.38
N TYR A 363 -17.72 -19.64 -18.32
CA TYR A 363 -18.85 -18.72 -18.10
C TYR A 363 -18.40 -17.37 -17.56
N LYS A 364 -19.22 -16.37 -17.73
CA LYS A 364 -19.01 -15.02 -17.22
C LYS A 364 -19.64 -14.87 -15.84
N TYR A 365 -18.91 -14.31 -14.91
CA TYR A 365 -19.45 -13.87 -13.63
C TYR A 365 -20.26 -12.57 -13.79
N THR A 366 -19.76 -11.68 -14.64
CA THR A 366 -20.46 -10.43 -14.99
C THR A 366 -20.40 -10.14 -16.49
N SER A 367 -21.18 -9.16 -16.97
CA SER A 367 -21.14 -8.70 -18.36
C SER A 367 -19.78 -8.12 -18.77
N ASP A 368 -18.98 -7.69 -17.79
CA ASP A 368 -17.69 -7.01 -18.01
C ASP A 368 -16.55 -8.00 -18.30
N ASP A 369 -16.74 -9.28 -17.98
CA ASP A 369 -15.79 -10.35 -18.26
C ASP A 369 -15.56 -10.52 -19.75
N LYS A 370 -14.30 -10.77 -20.10
CA LYS A 370 -13.87 -10.80 -21.50
C LYS A 370 -13.71 -12.23 -22.02
N VAL A 371 -14.26 -12.46 -23.19
CA VAL A 371 -13.99 -13.66 -23.97
C VAL A 371 -12.76 -13.39 -24.82
N LEU A 372 -11.73 -14.19 -24.62
CA LEU A 372 -10.49 -14.09 -25.38
C LEU A 372 -10.51 -15.06 -26.57
N PRO A 373 -9.90 -14.70 -27.70
CA PRO A 373 -9.85 -15.58 -28.88
C PRO A 373 -8.99 -16.84 -28.62
N ASP A 374 -9.44 -17.98 -29.13
CA ASP A 374 -8.73 -19.27 -29.01
C ASP A 374 -7.28 -19.21 -29.56
N SER A 375 -7.06 -18.34 -30.53
CA SER A 375 -5.71 -18.13 -31.09
C SER A 375 -4.65 -17.68 -30.07
N LEU A 376 -5.08 -17.12 -28.95
CA LEU A 376 -4.17 -16.77 -27.84
C LEU A 376 -3.78 -18.01 -27.01
N PHE A 377 -4.58 -19.07 -27.05
CA PHE A 377 -4.42 -20.29 -26.24
C PHE A 377 -4.45 -21.56 -27.09
N PRO A 378 -3.54 -21.71 -28.07
CA PRO A 378 -3.59 -22.79 -29.06
C PRO A 378 -3.47 -24.19 -28.50
N ASN A 379 -2.99 -24.32 -27.25
CA ASN A 379 -2.81 -25.60 -26.55
C ASN A 379 -3.90 -25.87 -25.50
N SER A 380 -4.91 -25.03 -25.42
CA SER A 380 -6.04 -25.20 -24.51
C SER A 380 -7.13 -26.05 -25.16
N ASN A 381 -7.74 -26.93 -24.38
CA ASN A 381 -8.90 -27.71 -24.78
C ASN A 381 -10.22 -27.09 -24.28
N ALA A 382 -10.17 -25.92 -23.65
CA ALA A 382 -11.35 -25.21 -23.17
C ALA A 382 -12.18 -24.71 -24.36
N LEU A 383 -13.52 -24.79 -24.24
CA LEU A 383 -14.46 -24.31 -25.24
C LEU A 383 -14.50 -22.78 -25.30
N TYR A 384 -14.19 -22.13 -24.18
CA TYR A 384 -14.17 -20.68 -24.07
C TYR A 384 -12.97 -20.25 -23.18
N HIS A 385 -12.45 -19.09 -23.45
CA HIS A 385 -11.37 -18.47 -22.69
C HIS A 385 -11.89 -17.17 -22.08
N ILE A 386 -12.66 -17.30 -21.01
CA ILE A 386 -13.29 -16.17 -20.32
C ILE A 386 -12.44 -15.82 -19.10
N VAL A 387 -12.06 -14.55 -18.98
CA VAL A 387 -11.34 -14.01 -17.84
C VAL A 387 -12.17 -12.96 -17.12
N VAL A 388 -12.05 -12.92 -15.81
CA VAL A 388 -12.59 -11.84 -14.99
C VAL A 388 -11.99 -10.50 -15.43
N ASN A 389 -12.79 -9.43 -15.46
CA ASN A 389 -12.30 -8.11 -15.89
C ASN A 389 -12.95 -6.96 -15.12
N HIS A 390 -13.50 -7.25 -13.96
CA HIS A 390 -14.14 -6.29 -13.10
C HIS A 390 -14.01 -6.73 -11.64
N VAL A 391 -13.95 -5.78 -10.70
CA VAL A 391 -13.83 -6.03 -9.27
C VAL A 391 -14.87 -7.04 -8.78
N LYS A 392 -16.16 -6.84 -9.15
CA LYS A 392 -17.23 -7.75 -8.76
C LYS A 392 -17.08 -9.16 -9.35
N SER A 393 -16.55 -9.30 -10.57
CA SER A 393 -16.30 -10.63 -11.12
C SER A 393 -15.15 -11.34 -10.46
N ALA A 394 -14.12 -10.60 -10.02
CA ALA A 394 -13.04 -11.16 -9.22
C ALA A 394 -13.55 -11.65 -7.86
N ASP A 395 -14.39 -10.87 -7.17
CA ASP A 395 -15.02 -11.26 -5.92
C ASP A 395 -15.80 -12.57 -6.05
N LEU A 396 -16.67 -12.69 -7.06
CA LEU A 396 -17.41 -13.92 -7.33
C LEU A 396 -16.49 -15.11 -7.67
N ALA A 397 -15.41 -14.88 -8.41
CA ALA A 397 -14.43 -15.91 -8.71
C ALA A 397 -13.67 -16.37 -7.45
N PHE A 398 -13.39 -15.47 -6.52
CA PHE A 398 -12.78 -15.78 -5.22
C PHE A 398 -13.73 -16.63 -4.36
N GLN A 399 -15.03 -16.31 -4.34
CA GLN A 399 -16.06 -17.11 -3.65
C GLN A 399 -16.15 -18.54 -4.22
N ASP A 400 -15.91 -18.72 -5.53
CA ASP A 400 -15.82 -20.03 -6.18
C ASP A 400 -14.47 -20.73 -5.96
N GLY A 401 -13.56 -20.13 -5.17
CA GLY A 401 -12.24 -20.69 -4.85
C GLY A 401 -11.18 -20.53 -5.93
N LEU A 402 -11.43 -19.71 -6.95
CA LEU A 402 -10.42 -19.38 -7.95
C LEU A 402 -9.39 -18.40 -7.36
N TYR A 403 -8.17 -18.46 -7.91
CA TYR A 403 -7.05 -17.58 -7.51
C TYR A 403 -6.69 -17.69 -6.02
N ALA A 404 -6.98 -18.84 -5.41
CA ALA A 404 -6.55 -19.12 -4.04
C ALA A 404 -5.04 -19.39 -4.03
N GLY A 405 -4.36 -18.76 -3.08
CA GLY A 405 -2.94 -18.99 -2.79
C GLY A 405 -2.73 -19.19 -1.30
N ASP A 406 -1.69 -19.91 -0.94
CA ASP A 406 -1.28 -20.08 0.44
C ASP A 406 0.19 -20.49 0.54
N PHE A 407 0.83 -20.11 1.64
CA PHE A 407 2.17 -20.58 1.98
C PHE A 407 2.38 -20.64 3.49
N ALA A 408 3.31 -21.52 3.90
CA ALA A 408 3.68 -21.65 5.29
C ALA A 408 4.86 -20.76 5.64
N PHE A 409 4.87 -20.22 6.89
CA PHE A 409 5.97 -19.46 7.47
C PHE A 409 6.20 -19.84 8.93
N TYR A 410 7.26 -19.32 9.53
CA TYR A 410 7.64 -19.66 10.90
C TYR A 410 7.92 -18.40 11.73
N VAL A 411 7.31 -18.34 12.90
CA VAL A 411 7.56 -17.34 13.94
C VAL A 411 8.60 -17.90 14.90
N ALA A 412 9.78 -17.28 14.98
CA ALA A 412 10.92 -17.84 15.71
C ALA A 412 10.87 -17.58 17.21
N GLU A 413 10.21 -16.51 17.65
CA GLU A 413 10.12 -16.11 19.05
C GLU A 413 8.69 -15.68 19.38
N ASP A 414 8.25 -15.99 20.60
CA ASP A 414 6.95 -15.56 21.09
C ASP A 414 6.82 -14.03 21.05
N GLY A 415 5.76 -13.54 20.42
CA GLY A 415 5.43 -12.12 20.40
C GLY A 415 6.24 -11.27 19.43
N GLN A 416 7.16 -11.86 18.64
CA GLN A 416 7.86 -11.09 17.61
C GLN A 416 6.89 -10.49 16.60
N PRO A 417 7.18 -9.28 16.09
CA PRO A 417 6.36 -8.67 15.04
C PRO A 417 6.32 -9.53 13.77
N VAL A 418 5.12 -9.70 13.21
CA VAL A 418 4.90 -10.40 11.93
C VAL A 418 4.18 -9.45 10.98
N THR A 419 4.85 -9.03 9.93
CA THR A 419 4.26 -8.18 8.90
C THR A 419 3.72 -9.05 7.76
N ILE A 420 2.46 -8.83 7.41
CA ILE A 420 1.75 -9.53 6.33
C ILE A 420 1.29 -8.49 5.33
N GLY A 421 1.54 -8.69 4.05
CA GLY A 421 1.17 -7.69 3.05
C GLY A 421 1.11 -8.19 1.62
N VAL A 422 0.69 -7.27 0.75
CA VAL A 422 0.75 -7.41 -0.70
C VAL A 422 1.55 -6.25 -1.26
N ARG A 423 2.52 -6.55 -2.10
CA ARG A 423 3.35 -5.54 -2.75
C ARG A 423 3.44 -5.76 -4.25
N LYS A 424 3.67 -4.68 -4.96
CA LYS A 424 3.98 -4.64 -6.37
C LYS A 424 5.20 -3.75 -6.59
N ASP A 425 6.24 -4.31 -7.22
CA ASP A 425 7.56 -3.67 -7.28
C ASP A 425 7.81 -2.89 -8.57
N SER A 426 6.99 -3.09 -9.61
CA SER A 426 7.18 -2.42 -10.91
C SER A 426 5.89 -2.29 -11.70
N LEU A 427 5.86 -1.28 -12.59
CA LEU A 427 4.72 -1.00 -13.46
C LEU A 427 4.83 -1.76 -14.79
N VAL A 428 3.76 -2.48 -15.12
CA VAL A 428 3.39 -2.76 -16.51
C VAL A 428 2.16 -1.90 -16.81
N ALA A 429 2.22 -1.08 -17.86
CA ALA A 429 1.13 -0.14 -18.16
C ALA A 429 -0.23 -0.85 -18.22
N ASN A 430 -1.23 -0.32 -17.52
CA ASN A 430 -2.56 -0.89 -17.35
C ASN A 430 -2.61 -2.22 -16.61
N ASP A 431 -1.60 -2.54 -15.80
CA ASP A 431 -1.63 -3.72 -14.93
C ASP A 431 -2.71 -3.59 -13.84
N TRP A 432 -3.18 -4.73 -13.37
CA TRP A 432 -4.21 -4.82 -12.35
C TRP A 432 -3.91 -5.95 -11.37
N THR A 433 -3.94 -5.61 -10.10
CA THR A 433 -3.80 -6.53 -8.98
C THR A 433 -5.04 -6.42 -8.13
N ILE A 434 -5.66 -7.54 -7.75
CA ILE A 434 -6.78 -7.57 -6.81
C ILE A 434 -6.62 -8.78 -5.88
N PHE A 435 -6.93 -8.59 -4.61
CA PHE A 435 -6.75 -9.60 -3.58
C PHE A 435 -7.74 -9.42 -2.42
N ASP A 436 -7.94 -10.52 -1.66
CA ASP A 436 -8.95 -10.60 -0.60
C ASP A 436 -8.75 -11.85 0.28
N ASN A 437 -9.62 -12.01 1.31
CA ASN A 437 -9.84 -13.24 2.07
C ASN A 437 -8.58 -13.79 2.74
N PHE A 438 -7.80 -12.92 3.42
CA PHE A 438 -6.66 -13.40 4.20
C PHE A 438 -7.13 -14.28 5.35
N LYS A 439 -6.50 -15.44 5.46
CA LYS A 439 -6.72 -16.39 6.55
C LYS A 439 -5.39 -16.78 7.18
N LEU A 440 -5.29 -16.70 8.49
CA LEU A 440 -4.12 -17.10 9.25
C LEU A 440 -4.40 -18.33 10.09
N VAL A 441 -3.57 -19.36 9.93
CA VAL A 441 -3.71 -20.63 10.65
C VAL A 441 -2.42 -20.95 11.39
N TYR A 442 -2.54 -21.44 12.62
CA TYR A 442 -1.43 -21.86 13.48
C TYR A 442 -1.40 -23.38 13.67
N TYR A 443 -0.21 -23.96 13.56
CA TYR A 443 0.02 -25.41 13.70
C TYR A 443 0.78 -25.79 14.97
N GLY A 444 1.15 -24.84 15.83
CA GLY A 444 2.00 -25.09 16.98
C GLY A 444 3.49 -25.03 16.68
N ASP A 445 4.29 -25.11 17.74
CA ASP A 445 5.75 -25.19 17.67
C ASP A 445 6.23 -26.65 17.61
N GLY A 446 7.45 -26.84 17.15
CA GLY A 446 8.12 -28.14 17.07
C GLY A 446 8.16 -28.75 15.66
N ASP A 447 9.19 -29.52 15.38
CA ASP A 447 9.46 -30.09 14.05
C ASP A 447 8.33 -31.00 13.54
N SER A 448 7.58 -31.64 14.42
CA SER A 448 6.42 -32.46 14.05
C SER A 448 5.26 -31.66 13.46
N ASN A 449 5.23 -30.37 13.69
CA ASN A 449 4.19 -29.44 13.23
C ASN A 449 4.61 -28.67 11.97
N ARG A 450 5.79 -28.94 11.47
CA ARG A 450 6.29 -28.34 10.24
C ARG A 450 5.48 -28.80 9.03
N PRO A 451 4.83 -27.86 8.29
CA PRO A 451 4.16 -28.21 7.03
C PRO A 451 5.15 -28.81 6.01
N GLU A 452 4.71 -29.79 5.23
CA GLU A 452 5.56 -30.46 4.24
C GLU A 452 6.09 -29.50 3.17
N ASP A 453 5.33 -28.45 2.86
CA ASP A 453 5.65 -27.41 1.89
C ASP A 453 6.33 -26.17 2.50
N PHE A 454 6.67 -26.23 3.79
CA PHE A 454 7.40 -25.14 4.43
C PHE A 454 8.81 -24.98 3.86
N ILE A 455 9.09 -23.77 3.42
CA ILE A 455 10.42 -23.35 2.98
C ILE A 455 10.99 -22.45 4.08
N SER A 456 12.20 -22.75 4.55
CA SER A 456 12.94 -21.80 5.39
C SER A 456 13.15 -20.52 4.59
N SER A 457 12.94 -19.37 5.25
CA SER A 457 12.98 -18.04 4.64
C SER A 457 14.15 -17.87 3.66
N VAL A 458 13.86 -17.28 2.51
CA VAL A 458 14.89 -16.96 1.52
C VAL A 458 15.60 -15.68 1.98
N GLU A 459 16.84 -15.79 2.45
CA GLU A 459 17.74 -14.64 2.47
C GLU A 459 17.87 -14.13 1.03
N GLY A 460 17.57 -12.83 0.82
CA GLY A 460 17.68 -12.21 -0.49
C GLY A 460 19.12 -12.24 -0.99
N THR A 461 19.49 -13.31 -1.67
CA THR A 461 20.72 -13.36 -2.45
C THR A 461 20.46 -12.68 -3.78
N VAL A 462 21.20 -11.61 -4.04
CA VAL A 462 21.33 -11.04 -5.38
C VAL A 462 21.73 -12.18 -6.33
N SER A 463 20.85 -12.52 -7.26
CA SER A 463 21.07 -13.60 -8.24
C SER A 463 22.29 -13.28 -9.10
N ASP A 464 23.33 -14.04 -8.97
CA ASP A 464 24.49 -14.06 -9.90
C ASP A 464 24.33 -15.10 -11.02
N GLY A 465 23.12 -15.56 -11.29
CA GLY A 465 22.78 -16.43 -12.42
C GLY A 465 22.90 -17.93 -12.15
N THR A 466 23.08 -18.39 -10.89
CA THR A 466 23.19 -19.81 -10.51
C THR A 466 22.06 -20.27 -9.56
N ALA A 467 20.80 -19.88 -9.86
CA ALA A 467 19.67 -20.34 -9.05
C ALA A 467 19.58 -21.88 -9.04
N THR A 468 19.57 -22.46 -7.84
CA THR A 468 19.46 -23.94 -7.64
C THR A 468 18.04 -24.31 -7.21
N ILE A 469 17.62 -25.56 -7.49
CA ILE A 469 16.34 -26.07 -7.05
C ILE A 469 16.38 -26.28 -5.54
N VAL A 470 15.48 -25.60 -4.80
CA VAL A 470 15.35 -25.75 -3.33
C VAL A 470 14.48 -26.97 -3.02
N TYR A 471 13.32 -27.08 -3.68
CA TYR A 471 12.45 -28.24 -3.62
C TYR A 471 11.61 -28.38 -4.88
N SER A 472 10.99 -29.56 -5.08
CA SER A 472 10.11 -29.83 -6.20
C SER A 472 8.76 -30.38 -5.72
N THR A 473 7.69 -29.87 -6.27
CA THR A 473 6.33 -30.41 -6.08
C THR A 473 5.91 -31.14 -7.35
N TRP A 474 5.29 -32.30 -7.21
CA TRP A 474 4.92 -33.15 -8.34
C TRP A 474 3.41 -33.25 -8.49
N TYR A 475 2.96 -33.24 -9.74
CA TYR A 475 1.53 -33.34 -10.10
C TYR A 475 1.37 -34.36 -11.24
N THR A 476 0.22 -35.01 -11.25
CA THR A 476 -0.23 -35.71 -12.46
C THR A 476 -0.56 -34.72 -13.57
N ILE A 477 -0.72 -35.17 -14.80
CA ILE A 477 -1.14 -34.32 -15.92
C ILE A 477 -2.54 -33.70 -15.73
N ASN A 478 -3.32 -34.25 -14.80
CA ASN A 478 -4.66 -33.73 -14.42
C ASN A 478 -4.61 -32.79 -13.21
N GLY A 479 -3.41 -32.33 -12.81
CA GLY A 479 -3.24 -31.36 -11.73
C GLY A 479 -3.32 -31.93 -10.30
N VAL A 480 -3.44 -33.24 -10.13
CA VAL A 480 -3.46 -33.86 -8.80
C VAL A 480 -2.04 -33.94 -8.25
N ARG A 481 -1.80 -33.36 -7.09
CA ARG A 481 -0.50 -33.42 -6.39
C ARG A 481 -0.18 -34.85 -6.00
N VAL A 482 1.06 -35.27 -6.21
CA VAL A 482 1.56 -36.60 -5.87
C VAL A 482 2.94 -36.47 -5.21
N ALA A 483 3.34 -37.51 -4.44
CA ALA A 483 4.71 -37.64 -4.01
C ALA A 483 5.66 -37.79 -5.23
N GLU A 484 6.95 -37.64 -5.03
CA GLU A 484 7.91 -37.84 -6.13
C GLU A 484 7.65 -39.18 -6.83
N PRO A 485 7.25 -39.12 -8.11
CA PRO A 485 6.74 -40.31 -8.79
C PRO A 485 7.86 -41.31 -9.09
N LYS A 486 7.63 -42.55 -8.68
CA LYS A 486 8.49 -43.69 -8.98
C LYS A 486 7.95 -44.59 -10.10
N GLN A 487 6.73 -44.30 -10.54
CA GLN A 487 6.07 -45.07 -11.59
C GLN A 487 6.28 -44.40 -12.96
N ARG A 488 6.39 -45.25 -13.99
CA ARG A 488 6.46 -44.77 -15.38
C ARG A 488 5.23 -43.92 -15.71
N GLY A 489 5.47 -42.70 -16.21
CA GLY A 489 4.38 -41.80 -16.58
C GLY A 489 4.87 -40.40 -16.90
N ILE A 490 3.91 -39.54 -17.27
CA ILE A 490 4.17 -38.13 -17.49
C ILE A 490 3.61 -37.36 -16.28
N TYR A 491 4.47 -36.52 -15.72
CA TYR A 491 4.18 -35.71 -14.54
C TYR A 491 4.56 -34.26 -14.79
N ILE A 492 3.97 -33.36 -14.04
CA ILE A 492 4.36 -31.94 -13.98
C ILE A 492 5.17 -31.78 -12.69
N ARG A 493 6.41 -31.33 -12.80
CA ARG A 493 7.24 -30.96 -11.67
C ARG A 493 7.32 -29.45 -11.58
N GLN A 494 6.96 -28.90 -10.45
CA GLN A 494 7.11 -27.50 -10.14
C GLN A 494 8.32 -27.36 -9.19
N ASP A 495 9.38 -26.75 -9.68
CA ASP A 495 10.62 -26.52 -8.96
C ASP A 495 10.57 -25.10 -8.35
N MET A 496 10.81 -25.00 -7.05
CA MET A 496 11.10 -23.72 -6.40
C MET A 496 12.60 -23.51 -6.46
N MET A 497 13.01 -22.38 -6.98
CA MET A 497 14.41 -22.01 -7.13
C MET A 497 14.89 -21.20 -5.91
N SER A 498 16.19 -21.19 -5.66
CA SER A 498 16.81 -20.45 -4.54
C SER A 498 16.68 -18.93 -4.65
N ASP A 499 16.31 -18.41 -5.81
CA ASP A 499 16.01 -17.01 -6.07
C ASP A 499 14.49 -16.67 -5.88
N GLY A 500 13.70 -17.63 -5.36
CA GLY A 500 12.26 -17.48 -5.15
C GLY A 500 11.42 -17.68 -6.41
N THR A 501 12.02 -17.94 -7.57
CA THR A 501 11.28 -18.20 -8.80
C THR A 501 10.76 -19.64 -8.87
N ARG A 502 9.62 -19.86 -9.54
CA ARG A 502 9.08 -21.19 -9.81
C ARG A 502 9.34 -21.58 -11.26
N LYS A 503 9.83 -22.80 -11.44
CA LYS A 503 10.02 -23.38 -12.77
C LYS A 503 9.16 -24.63 -12.92
N THR A 504 8.22 -24.61 -13.85
CA THR A 504 7.38 -25.77 -14.14
C THR A 504 7.93 -26.56 -15.30
N VAL A 505 8.12 -27.85 -15.10
CA VAL A 505 8.73 -28.77 -16.08
C VAL A 505 7.85 -30.01 -16.27
N LYS A 506 7.58 -30.36 -17.49
CA LYS A 506 6.96 -31.66 -17.82
C LYS A 506 8.06 -32.74 -17.77
N VAL A 507 7.89 -33.72 -16.90
CA VAL A 507 8.88 -34.79 -16.66
C VAL A 507 8.27 -36.14 -17.09
N MET A 508 9.03 -36.89 -17.86
CA MET A 508 8.68 -38.27 -18.19
C MET A 508 9.56 -39.20 -17.34
N ILE A 509 8.96 -39.96 -16.44
CA ILE A 509 9.63 -41.03 -15.71
C ILE A 509 9.65 -42.24 -16.62
N ARG A 510 10.85 -42.70 -16.90
CA ARG A 510 11.15 -43.98 -17.63
C ARG A 510 11.76 -44.92 -16.59
N GLU A 511 11.53 -46.20 -16.72
CA GLU A 511 12.12 -47.19 -15.81
C GLU A 511 13.61 -46.93 -15.56
#